data_d9068bb1524793d0fc9657a2e3e2da0d
#
_entry.id   d9068bb1524793d0fc9657a2e3e2da0d
#
_cell.length_a   1.000
_cell.length_b   1.000
_cell.length_c   1.000
_cell.angle_alpha   90.00
_cell.angle_beta   90.00
_cell.angle_gamma   90.00
#
_symmetry.space_group_name_H-M   'P 1'
#
loop_
_entity.id
_entity.type
_entity.pdbx_description
1 polymer ?
#
loop_
_entity_poly.entity_id
_entity_poly.type
_entity_poly.pdbx_seq_one_letter_code
_entity_poly.pdbx_strand_id
1 'polypeptide(L)'
;MFSTSSQRKFWTFSDESELASQREKHNLEFISRHGQHLDEHQRYNYFLSPEEERQLLKQYELHLKEFCKRFQPPMPKGVIGTAFHYFKRFYLYNSSMDYHPKEILATCVYLACKVEEFNVSIGQFVANIKGDREKATDIILNNELLLMQQLNYYLTIHNPFRPVEGFLIDIKTRCTLSNPERLRSGIDEFLEK
;
A
#
# COMPACT_ATOMS: atom_id res chain seq x y z
N MET A 1 -19.02 3.04 12.48
CA MET A 1 -17.57 3.15 12.25
C MET A 1 -17.19 2.54 10.92
N PHE A 2 -16.82 1.24 10.77
CA PHE A 2 -16.49 0.70 9.43
C PHE A 2 -17.66 0.78 8.45
N SER A 3 -18.89 0.48 8.89
CA SER A 3 -20.11 0.53 8.07
C SER A 3 -20.40 1.88 7.42
N THR A 4 -19.93 2.99 8.00
CA THR A 4 -20.10 4.36 7.51
C THR A 4 -18.80 4.97 6.96
N SER A 5 -17.72 4.19 6.92
CA SER A 5 -16.40 4.67 6.52
C SER A 5 -16.27 4.89 5.00
N SER A 6 -15.37 5.79 4.63
CA SER A 6 -14.95 5.97 3.23
C SER A 6 -14.35 4.69 2.64
N GLN A 7 -13.68 3.89 3.46
CA GLN A 7 -13.13 2.59 3.04
C GLN A 7 -14.23 1.67 2.52
N ARG A 8 -15.34 1.50 3.26
CA ARG A 8 -16.46 0.68 2.80
C ARG A 8 -17.14 1.28 1.58
N LYS A 9 -17.30 2.60 1.55
CA LYS A 9 -18.07 3.28 0.50
C LYS A 9 -17.35 3.33 -0.84
N PHE A 10 -16.03 3.53 -0.86
CA PHE A 10 -15.29 3.85 -2.08
C PHE A 10 -14.17 2.84 -2.40
N TRP A 11 -13.81 1.96 -1.46
CA TRP A 11 -12.65 1.07 -1.57
C TRP A 11 -13.02 -0.40 -1.32
N THR A 12 -14.31 -0.74 -1.48
CA THR A 12 -14.80 -2.12 -1.50
C THR A 12 -15.32 -2.41 -2.90
N PHE A 13 -14.81 -3.46 -3.50
CA PHE A 13 -15.09 -3.87 -4.87
C PHE A 13 -15.86 -5.19 -4.84
N SER A 14 -16.62 -5.49 -5.88
CA SER A 14 -17.47 -6.68 -5.97
C SER A 14 -16.62 -7.94 -6.08
N ASP A 15 -15.55 -7.89 -6.87
CA ASP A 15 -14.66 -9.02 -7.10
C ASP A 15 -13.26 -8.57 -7.59
N GLU A 16 -12.38 -9.52 -7.81
CA GLU A 16 -11.01 -9.27 -8.28
C GLU A 16 -10.97 -8.82 -9.74
N SER A 17 -11.98 -9.17 -10.54
CA SER A 17 -12.04 -8.78 -11.96
C SER A 17 -12.27 -7.29 -12.12
N GLU A 18 -13.07 -6.68 -11.23
CA GLU A 18 -13.27 -5.24 -11.19
C GLU A 18 -11.95 -4.50 -10.91
N LEU A 19 -11.16 -4.98 -9.95
CA LEU A 19 -9.84 -4.42 -9.65
C LEU A 19 -8.87 -4.56 -10.82
N ALA A 20 -8.86 -5.71 -11.49
CA ALA A 20 -8.02 -5.95 -12.66
C ALA A 20 -8.38 -5.01 -13.81
N SER A 21 -9.67 -4.86 -14.10
CA SER A 21 -10.18 -3.96 -15.14
C SER A 21 -9.83 -2.50 -14.89
N GLN A 22 -9.92 -2.03 -13.63
CA GLN A 22 -9.52 -0.66 -13.29
C GLN A 22 -8.03 -0.41 -13.55
N ARG A 23 -7.16 -1.34 -13.13
CA ARG A 23 -5.71 -1.24 -13.38
C ARG A 23 -5.37 -1.27 -14.87
N GLU A 24 -5.95 -2.20 -15.60
CA GLU A 24 -5.77 -2.32 -17.05
C GLU A 24 -6.18 -1.03 -17.78
N LYS A 25 -7.32 -0.46 -17.40
CA LYS A 25 -7.80 0.81 -17.94
C LYS A 25 -6.74 1.91 -17.81
N HIS A 26 -6.17 2.12 -16.64
CA HIS A 26 -5.18 3.19 -16.42
C HIS A 26 -3.83 2.91 -17.08
N ASN A 27 -3.42 1.65 -17.19
CA ASN A 27 -2.27 1.26 -18.00
C ASN A 27 -2.49 1.62 -19.47
N LEU A 28 -3.62 1.22 -20.06
CA LEU A 28 -3.96 1.50 -21.46
C LEU A 28 -4.16 3.00 -21.72
N GLU A 29 -4.72 3.75 -20.78
CA GLU A 29 -4.83 5.21 -20.88
C GLU A 29 -3.46 5.87 -20.94
N PHE A 30 -2.49 5.40 -20.14
CA PHE A 30 -1.10 5.88 -20.21
C PHE A 30 -0.48 5.59 -21.59
N ILE A 31 -0.57 4.36 -22.06
CA ILE A 31 -0.05 3.95 -23.38
C ILE A 31 -0.70 4.78 -24.50
N SER A 32 -2.01 5.00 -24.43
CA SER A 32 -2.73 5.81 -25.40
C SER A 32 -2.23 7.26 -25.44
N ARG A 33 -1.99 7.87 -24.26
CA ARG A 33 -1.49 9.26 -24.19
C ARG A 33 -0.08 9.43 -24.72
N HIS A 34 0.81 8.50 -24.39
CA HIS A 34 2.25 8.64 -24.68
C HIS A 34 2.69 7.89 -25.94
N GLY A 35 1.91 6.93 -26.39
CA GLY A 35 2.21 6.07 -27.56
C GLY A 35 1.53 6.50 -28.85
N GLN A 36 0.98 7.71 -28.98
CA GLN A 36 0.23 8.14 -30.16
C GLN A 36 1.04 8.09 -31.46
N HIS A 37 2.34 8.36 -31.37
CA HIS A 37 3.25 8.40 -32.52
C HIS A 37 4.01 7.10 -32.76
N LEU A 38 3.75 6.07 -31.96
CA LEU A 38 4.43 4.77 -32.02
C LEU A 38 3.54 3.74 -32.72
N ASP A 39 4.17 2.87 -33.54
CA ASP A 39 3.50 1.69 -34.06
C ASP A 39 3.27 0.62 -32.97
N GLU A 40 2.51 -0.42 -33.30
CA GLU A 40 2.12 -1.46 -32.35
C GLU A 40 3.33 -2.22 -31.78
N HIS A 41 4.33 -2.49 -32.63
CA HIS A 41 5.56 -3.17 -32.21
C HIS A 41 6.41 -2.30 -31.29
N GLN A 42 6.51 -1.01 -31.58
CA GLN A 42 7.19 -0.04 -30.73
C GLN A 42 6.47 0.11 -29.37
N ARG A 43 5.14 0.19 -29.35
CA ARG A 43 4.37 0.24 -28.09
C ARG A 43 4.66 -0.97 -27.22
N TYR A 44 4.66 -2.17 -27.79
CA TYR A 44 4.98 -3.39 -27.07
C TYR A 44 6.39 -3.39 -26.46
N ASN A 45 7.36 -2.77 -27.11
CA ASN A 45 8.76 -2.73 -26.63
C ASN A 45 9.03 -1.61 -25.63
N TYR A 46 8.26 -0.51 -25.64
CA TYR A 46 8.52 0.67 -24.81
C TYR A 46 7.63 0.77 -23.58
N PHE A 47 6.48 0.13 -23.57
CA PHE A 47 5.55 0.21 -22.47
C PHE A 47 5.35 -1.15 -21.81
N LEU A 48 5.07 -1.12 -20.49
CA LEU A 48 4.69 -2.32 -19.75
C LEU A 48 3.25 -2.70 -20.12
N SER A 49 3.04 -3.97 -20.46
CA SER A 49 1.69 -4.52 -20.53
C SER A 49 1.00 -4.50 -19.17
N PRO A 50 -0.33 -4.57 -19.09
CA PRO A 50 -1.05 -4.63 -17.81
C PRO A 50 -0.57 -5.75 -16.90
N GLU A 51 -0.21 -6.90 -17.44
CA GLU A 51 0.29 -8.04 -16.67
C GLU A 51 1.70 -7.80 -16.14
N GLU A 52 2.61 -7.24 -16.93
CA GLU A 52 3.96 -6.88 -16.49
C GLU A 52 3.92 -5.81 -15.41
N GLU A 53 3.08 -4.80 -15.58
CA GLU A 53 2.86 -3.78 -14.56
C GLU A 53 2.31 -4.39 -13.26
N ARG A 54 1.36 -5.33 -13.34
CA ARG A 54 0.84 -6.05 -12.19
C ARG A 54 1.93 -6.82 -11.45
N GLN A 55 2.81 -7.51 -12.17
CA GLN A 55 3.94 -8.24 -11.59
C GLN A 55 4.96 -7.31 -10.94
N LEU A 56 5.27 -6.19 -11.59
CA LEU A 56 6.14 -5.15 -11.05
C LEU A 56 5.60 -4.60 -9.73
N LEU A 57 4.32 -4.22 -9.69
CA LEU A 57 3.68 -3.70 -8.48
C LEU A 57 3.66 -4.73 -7.34
N LYS A 58 3.41 -6.00 -7.65
CA LYS A 58 3.47 -7.09 -6.67
C LYS A 58 4.89 -7.24 -6.08
N GLN A 59 5.93 -7.08 -6.89
CA GLN A 59 7.31 -7.08 -6.41
C GLN A 59 7.57 -5.88 -5.48
N TYR A 60 7.03 -4.70 -5.78
CA TYR A 60 7.15 -3.55 -4.89
C TYR A 60 6.33 -3.69 -3.60
N GLU A 61 5.21 -4.41 -3.59
CA GLU A 61 4.52 -4.79 -2.37
C GLU A 61 5.41 -5.64 -1.44
N LEU A 62 6.18 -6.58 -1.99
CA LEU A 62 7.18 -7.34 -1.21
C LEU A 62 8.29 -6.43 -0.68
N HIS A 63 8.80 -5.51 -1.49
CA HIS A 63 9.81 -4.54 -1.05
C HIS A 63 9.27 -3.63 0.07
N LEU A 64 8.00 -3.21 0.01
CA LEU A 64 7.35 -2.46 1.08
C LEU A 64 7.33 -3.27 2.39
N LYS A 65 6.92 -4.54 2.32
CA LYS A 65 6.90 -5.44 3.48
C LYS A 65 8.30 -5.58 4.09
N GLU A 66 9.32 -5.78 3.27
CA GLU A 66 10.70 -5.90 3.72
C GLU A 66 11.27 -4.60 4.30
N PHE A 67 10.97 -3.47 3.70
CA PHE A 67 11.37 -2.16 4.20
C PHE A 67 10.79 -1.90 5.59
N CYS A 68 9.48 -2.11 5.76
CA CYS A 68 8.82 -1.93 7.04
C CYS A 68 9.32 -2.89 8.12
N LYS A 69 9.63 -4.15 7.77
CA LYS A 69 10.21 -5.13 8.71
C LYS A 69 11.60 -4.74 9.23
N ARG A 70 12.41 -4.09 8.39
CA ARG A 70 13.78 -3.66 8.74
C ARG A 70 13.88 -2.27 9.33
N PHE A 71 12.77 -1.53 9.35
CA PHE A 71 12.73 -0.15 9.81
C PHE A 71 13.08 -0.04 11.30
N GLN A 72 13.83 1.00 11.66
CA GLN A 72 14.18 1.31 13.04
C GLN A 72 13.71 2.72 13.40
N PRO A 73 12.91 2.86 14.48
CA PRO A 73 12.37 1.83 15.39
C PRO A 73 11.31 0.93 14.72
N PRO A 74 11.00 -0.26 15.28
CA PRO A 74 10.06 -1.21 14.68
C PRO A 74 8.68 -0.58 14.39
N MET A 75 8.18 -0.74 13.17
CA MET A 75 6.87 -0.21 12.80
C MET A 75 5.72 -1.05 13.36
N PRO A 76 4.69 -0.42 13.93
CA PRO A 76 3.46 -1.10 14.30
C PRO A 76 2.75 -1.73 13.08
N LYS A 77 2.08 -2.89 13.28
CA LYS A 77 1.31 -3.57 12.22
C LYS A 77 0.28 -2.64 11.55
N GLY A 78 -0.33 -1.70 12.30
CA GLY A 78 -1.26 -0.70 11.77
C GLY A 78 -0.62 0.19 10.71
N VAL A 79 0.57 0.73 10.99
CA VAL A 79 1.32 1.57 10.04
C VAL A 79 1.61 0.80 8.75
N ILE A 80 2.08 -0.44 8.88
CA ILE A 80 2.38 -1.30 7.74
C ILE A 80 1.13 -1.55 6.90
N GLY A 81 0.02 -1.94 7.53
CA GLY A 81 -1.25 -2.17 6.84
C GLY A 81 -1.77 -0.92 6.14
N THR A 82 -1.70 0.24 6.79
CA THR A 82 -2.11 1.53 6.20
C THR A 82 -1.24 1.89 5.00
N ALA A 83 0.09 1.70 5.07
CA ALA A 83 1.00 1.93 3.94
C ALA A 83 0.67 1.03 2.74
N PHE A 84 0.38 -0.27 2.97
CA PHE A 84 -0.07 -1.18 1.92
C PHE A 84 -1.36 -0.72 1.25
N HIS A 85 -2.34 -0.28 2.04
CA HIS A 85 -3.59 0.24 1.48
C HIS A 85 -3.36 1.48 0.62
N TYR A 86 -2.51 2.41 1.05
CA TYR A 86 -2.19 3.59 0.25
C TYR A 86 -1.51 3.22 -1.06
N PHE A 87 -0.53 2.33 -1.04
CA PHE A 87 0.17 1.87 -2.22
C PHE A 87 -0.76 1.18 -3.23
N LYS A 88 -1.59 0.23 -2.76
CA LYS A 88 -2.57 -0.47 -3.60
C LYS A 88 -3.63 0.45 -4.17
N ARG A 89 -4.14 1.41 -3.37
CA ARG A 89 -5.13 2.40 -3.81
C ARG A 89 -4.56 3.36 -4.84
N PHE A 90 -3.32 3.82 -4.65
CA PHE A 90 -2.65 4.70 -5.60
C PHE A 90 -2.53 4.05 -6.98
N TYR A 91 -2.03 2.81 -7.04
CA TYR A 91 -1.87 2.08 -8.30
C TYR A 91 -3.15 1.37 -8.81
N LEU A 92 -4.27 1.63 -8.20
CA LEU A 92 -5.57 1.28 -8.79
C LEU A 92 -5.99 2.30 -9.84
N TYR A 93 -5.55 3.55 -9.69
CA TYR A 93 -5.94 4.68 -10.55
C TYR A 93 -4.76 5.35 -11.26
N ASN A 94 -3.54 4.89 -11.07
CA ASN A 94 -2.34 5.45 -11.66
C ASN A 94 -1.45 4.33 -12.20
N SER A 95 -0.78 4.57 -13.34
CA SER A 95 0.21 3.64 -13.87
C SER A 95 1.57 3.80 -13.17
N SER A 96 2.30 2.69 -13.03
CA SER A 96 3.69 2.69 -12.57
C SER A 96 4.65 3.36 -13.57
N MET A 97 4.21 3.54 -14.81
CA MET A 97 4.94 4.28 -15.84
C MET A 97 4.80 5.80 -15.68
N ASP A 98 3.71 6.29 -15.04
CA ASP A 98 3.55 7.70 -14.66
C ASP A 98 4.34 8.02 -13.39
N TYR A 99 4.28 7.12 -12.40
CA TYR A 99 4.86 7.33 -11.08
C TYR A 99 5.70 6.14 -10.65
N HIS A 100 6.99 6.34 -10.48
CA HIS A 100 7.91 5.25 -10.17
C HIS A 100 7.58 4.60 -8.82
N PRO A 101 7.32 3.26 -8.75
CA PRO A 101 6.83 2.62 -7.54
C PRO A 101 7.73 2.75 -6.31
N LYS A 102 9.04 2.86 -6.47
CA LYS A 102 9.99 3.07 -5.38
C LYS A 102 9.75 4.40 -4.64
N GLU A 103 9.40 5.45 -5.38
CA GLU A 103 9.17 6.80 -4.83
C GLU A 103 7.84 6.85 -4.09
N ILE A 104 6.80 6.33 -4.71
CA ILE A 104 5.46 6.25 -4.12
C ILE A 104 5.44 5.33 -2.89
N LEU A 105 6.18 4.21 -2.91
CA LEU A 105 6.31 3.31 -1.78
C LEU A 105 6.83 4.05 -0.53
N ALA A 106 7.95 4.77 -0.67
CA ALA A 106 8.53 5.52 0.44
C ALA A 106 7.57 6.58 0.98
N THR A 107 6.90 7.30 0.08
CA THR A 107 5.89 8.30 0.43
C THR A 107 4.68 7.68 1.15
N CYS A 108 4.18 6.52 0.67
CA CYS A 108 3.09 5.79 1.34
C CYS A 108 3.44 5.40 2.77
N VAL A 109 4.64 4.89 3.00
CA VAL A 109 5.08 4.49 4.34
C VAL A 109 5.23 5.71 5.24
N TYR A 110 5.83 6.81 4.76
CA TYR A 110 5.98 8.03 5.54
C TYR A 110 4.63 8.67 5.89
N LEU A 111 3.70 8.76 4.94
CA LEU A 111 2.35 9.25 5.19
C LEU A 111 1.60 8.36 6.19
N ALA A 112 1.74 7.03 6.08
CA ALA A 112 1.15 6.11 7.04
C ALA A 112 1.69 6.29 8.47
N CYS A 113 2.99 6.57 8.63
CA CYS A 113 3.56 6.92 9.94
C CYS A 113 2.86 8.13 10.55
N LYS A 114 2.62 9.18 9.76
CA LYS A 114 1.94 10.40 10.23
C LYS A 114 0.49 10.14 10.62
N VAL A 115 -0.26 9.42 9.79
CA VAL A 115 -1.70 9.16 9.99
C VAL A 115 -1.96 8.21 11.16
N GLU A 116 -1.09 7.23 11.38
CA GLU A 116 -1.19 6.27 12.49
C GLU A 116 -0.47 6.76 13.77
N GLU A 117 -0.09 8.05 13.82
CA GLU A 117 0.57 8.68 14.97
C GLU A 117 1.88 7.99 15.40
N PHE A 118 2.56 7.34 14.46
CA PHE A 118 3.89 6.81 14.67
C PHE A 118 4.92 7.92 14.41
N ASN A 119 5.31 8.60 15.48
CA ASN A 119 6.12 9.82 15.46
C ASN A 119 7.56 9.56 14.99
N VAL A 120 7.79 9.71 13.70
CA VAL A 120 9.11 9.64 13.06
C VAL A 120 9.33 10.90 12.24
N SER A 121 10.42 11.63 12.55
CA SER A 121 10.81 12.78 11.73
C SER A 121 11.28 12.33 10.35
N ILE A 122 11.22 13.23 9.35
CA ILE A 122 11.70 12.91 7.99
C ILE A 122 13.18 12.47 8.01
N GLY A 123 14.02 13.12 8.81
CA GLY A 123 15.43 12.74 8.95
C GLY A 123 15.63 11.31 9.51
N GLN A 124 14.84 10.93 10.52
CA GLN A 124 14.84 9.55 11.05
C GLN A 124 14.30 8.55 10.02
N PHE A 125 13.28 8.95 9.25
CA PHE A 125 12.71 8.09 8.23
C PHE A 125 13.72 7.80 7.11
N VAL A 126 14.32 8.83 6.52
CA VAL A 126 15.28 8.64 5.43
C VAL A 126 16.59 8.00 5.87
N ALA A 127 16.92 8.01 7.18
CA ALA A 127 18.06 7.25 7.70
C ALA A 127 17.92 5.73 7.49
N ASN A 128 16.69 5.22 7.33
CA ASN A 128 16.40 3.83 6.99
C ASN A 128 16.44 3.53 5.46
N ILE A 129 16.54 4.56 4.63
CA ILE A 129 16.60 4.44 3.16
C ILE A 129 18.06 4.33 2.73
N LYS A 130 18.35 3.37 1.84
CA LYS A 130 19.68 3.26 1.23
C LYS A 130 19.85 4.26 0.10
N GLY A 131 20.95 4.99 0.08
CA GLY A 131 21.29 5.96 -0.98
C GLY A 131 21.31 7.40 -0.48
N ASP A 132 21.04 8.33 -1.39
CA ASP A 132 21.04 9.75 -1.12
C ASP A 132 19.83 10.17 -0.28
N ARG A 133 20.08 10.61 0.95
CA ARG A 133 19.04 10.96 1.92
C ARG A 133 18.36 12.30 1.59
N GLU A 134 19.09 13.24 1.05
CA GLU A 134 18.57 14.55 0.66
C GLU A 134 17.59 14.39 -0.49
N LYS A 135 18.00 13.69 -1.53
CA LYS A 135 17.13 13.35 -2.65
C LYS A 135 15.89 12.54 -2.21
N ALA A 136 16.05 11.58 -1.29
CA ALA A 136 14.92 10.83 -0.75
C ALA A 136 13.94 11.72 0.03
N THR A 137 14.45 12.69 0.79
CA THR A 137 13.62 13.68 1.49
C THR A 137 12.79 14.51 0.51
N ASP A 138 13.42 15.04 -0.52
CA ASP A 138 12.74 15.86 -1.53
C ASP A 138 11.66 15.07 -2.26
N ILE A 139 11.95 13.84 -2.67
CA ILE A 139 10.99 12.96 -3.33
C ILE A 139 9.77 12.71 -2.43
N ILE A 140 9.98 12.37 -1.16
CA ILE A 140 8.89 12.06 -0.23
C ILE A 140 8.01 13.29 0.00
N LEU A 141 8.62 14.45 0.28
CA LEU A 141 7.88 15.67 0.57
C LEU A 141 7.13 16.20 -0.65
N ASN A 142 7.74 16.14 -1.84
CA ASN A 142 7.08 16.56 -3.07
C ASN A 142 5.92 15.65 -3.48
N ASN A 143 6.01 14.34 -3.20
CA ASN A 143 4.95 13.39 -3.55
C ASN A 143 3.86 13.27 -2.46
N GLU A 144 4.04 13.81 -1.27
CA GLU A 144 3.09 13.63 -0.16
C GLU A 144 1.70 14.23 -0.49
N LEU A 145 1.68 15.46 -0.98
CA LEU A 145 0.41 16.11 -1.34
C LEU A 145 -0.26 15.43 -2.53
N LEU A 146 0.52 15.05 -3.55
CA LEU A 146 0.04 14.28 -4.69
C LEU A 146 -0.62 12.97 -4.22
N LEU A 147 0.06 12.22 -3.34
CA LEU A 147 -0.47 10.97 -2.80
C LEU A 147 -1.79 11.20 -2.06
N MET A 148 -1.88 12.22 -1.19
CA MET A 148 -3.12 12.55 -0.49
C MET A 148 -4.26 12.91 -1.44
N GLN A 149 -3.98 13.66 -2.51
CA GLN A 149 -4.96 14.01 -3.54
C GLN A 149 -5.46 12.76 -4.29
N GLN A 150 -4.56 11.87 -4.70
CA GLN A 150 -4.90 10.62 -5.40
C GLN A 150 -5.70 9.66 -4.51
N LEU A 151 -5.52 9.74 -3.20
CA LEU A 151 -6.34 9.02 -2.21
C LEU A 151 -7.67 9.73 -1.88
N ASN A 152 -7.98 10.85 -2.55
CA ASN A 152 -9.13 11.71 -2.26
C ASN A 152 -9.19 12.13 -0.78
N TYR A 153 -8.04 12.26 -0.11
CA TYR A 153 -7.91 12.54 1.32
C TYR A 153 -8.59 11.52 2.25
N TYR A 154 -8.95 10.32 1.74
CA TYR A 154 -9.51 9.23 2.55
C TYR A 154 -8.39 8.44 3.22
N LEU A 155 -7.75 9.08 4.21
CA LEU A 155 -6.53 8.55 4.83
C LEU A 155 -6.80 7.55 5.95
N THR A 156 -7.99 7.56 6.54
CA THR A 156 -8.34 6.62 7.61
C THR A 156 -8.52 5.21 7.07
N ILE A 157 -7.71 4.26 7.54
CA ILE A 157 -7.77 2.85 7.20
C ILE A 157 -8.21 2.03 8.42
N HIS A 158 -9.23 1.22 8.25
CA HIS A 158 -9.68 0.26 9.26
C HIS A 158 -8.94 -1.06 9.07
N ASN A 159 -7.79 -1.17 9.71
CA ASN A 159 -7.00 -2.40 9.72
C ASN A 159 -7.66 -3.48 10.59
N PRO A 160 -7.51 -4.78 10.27
CA PRO A 160 -8.12 -5.88 11.01
C PRO A 160 -7.42 -6.18 12.36
N PHE A 161 -6.24 -5.65 12.61
CA PHE A 161 -5.41 -6.03 13.74
C PHE A 161 -6.06 -5.79 15.10
N ARG A 162 -6.63 -4.59 15.36
CA ARG A 162 -7.31 -4.26 16.62
C ARG A 162 -8.59 -5.07 16.82
N PRO A 163 -9.50 -5.22 15.85
CA PRO A 163 -10.66 -6.12 15.98
C PRO A 163 -10.28 -7.56 16.29
N VAL A 164 -9.24 -8.09 15.64
CA VAL A 164 -8.74 -9.46 15.89
C VAL A 164 -8.26 -9.62 17.33
N GLU A 165 -7.50 -8.67 17.86
CA GLU A 165 -7.09 -8.69 19.28
C GLU A 165 -8.32 -8.69 20.22
N GLY A 166 -9.32 -7.85 19.94
CA GLY A 166 -10.57 -7.83 20.70
C GLY A 166 -11.29 -9.17 20.68
N PHE A 167 -11.42 -9.82 19.53
CA PHE A 167 -12.01 -11.16 19.43
C PHE A 167 -11.20 -12.23 20.16
N LEU A 168 -9.87 -12.18 20.08
CA LEU A 168 -9.02 -13.12 20.82
C LEU A 168 -9.18 -12.96 22.35
N ILE A 169 -9.30 -11.75 22.84
CA ILE A 169 -9.57 -11.48 24.26
C ILE A 169 -10.95 -12.04 24.65
N ASP A 170 -11.97 -11.79 23.86
CA ASP A 170 -13.33 -12.29 24.09
C ASP A 170 -13.37 -13.83 24.13
N ILE A 171 -12.70 -14.49 23.18
CA ILE A 171 -12.61 -15.95 23.14
C ILE A 171 -11.88 -16.48 24.37
N LYS A 172 -10.75 -15.87 24.77
CA LYS A 172 -10.00 -16.28 25.96
C LYS A 172 -10.79 -16.14 27.26
N THR A 173 -11.66 -15.13 27.35
CA THR A 173 -12.43 -14.84 28.56
C THR A 173 -13.73 -15.63 28.65
N ARG A 174 -14.36 -15.96 27.51
CA ARG A 174 -15.68 -16.59 27.46
C ARG A 174 -15.68 -18.06 27.10
N CYS A 175 -14.61 -18.55 26.50
CA CYS A 175 -14.50 -19.93 26.01
C CYS A 175 -13.36 -20.67 26.73
N THR A 176 -13.63 -21.92 27.14
CA THR A 176 -12.61 -22.83 27.67
C THR A 176 -11.84 -23.47 26.51
N LEU A 177 -10.91 -22.71 25.92
CA LEU A 177 -10.02 -23.24 24.88
C LEU A 177 -8.74 -23.79 25.52
N SER A 178 -8.38 -25.01 25.15
CA SER A 178 -7.18 -25.70 25.64
C SER A 178 -5.88 -25.05 25.17
N ASN A 179 -5.87 -24.32 24.04
CA ASN A 179 -4.67 -23.63 23.54
C ASN A 179 -5.01 -22.38 22.70
N PRO A 180 -5.32 -21.23 23.35
CA PRO A 180 -5.63 -19.98 22.64
C PRO A 180 -4.45 -19.39 21.84
N GLU A 181 -3.21 -19.70 22.19
CA GLU A 181 -2.03 -19.22 21.47
C GLU A 181 -1.89 -19.81 20.06
N ARG A 182 -2.41 -21.03 19.85
CA ARG A 182 -2.45 -21.65 18.51
C ARG A 182 -3.35 -20.88 17.54
N LEU A 183 -4.47 -20.34 18.04
CA LEU A 183 -5.35 -19.46 17.25
C LEU A 183 -4.61 -18.20 16.80
N ARG A 184 -3.86 -17.57 17.71
CA ARG A 184 -3.08 -16.38 17.41
C ARG A 184 -2.07 -16.62 16.29
N SER A 185 -1.30 -17.69 16.37
CA SER A 185 -0.33 -18.06 15.35
C SER A 185 -0.98 -18.25 13.96
N GLY A 186 -2.11 -18.96 13.89
CA GLY A 186 -2.83 -19.15 12.63
C GLY A 186 -3.41 -17.86 12.04
N ILE A 187 -3.92 -16.97 12.91
CA ILE A 187 -4.43 -15.66 12.47
C ILE A 187 -3.29 -14.77 11.97
N ASP A 188 -2.17 -14.70 12.68
CA ASP A 188 -1.01 -13.92 12.26
C ASP A 188 -0.47 -14.42 10.90
N GLU A 189 -0.39 -15.73 10.70
CA GLU A 189 -0.01 -16.33 9.41
C GLU A 189 -0.99 -15.95 8.29
N PHE A 190 -2.29 -15.97 8.58
CA PHE A 190 -3.32 -15.57 7.60
C PHE A 190 -3.25 -14.08 7.24
N LEU A 191 -3.01 -13.21 8.21
CA LEU A 191 -2.91 -11.77 8.00
C LEU A 191 -1.59 -11.33 7.34
N GLU A 192 -0.58 -12.21 7.30
CA GLU A 192 0.70 -11.95 6.65
C GLU A 192 0.74 -12.35 5.15
N LYS A 193 -0.26 -13.11 4.69
CA LYS A 193 -0.44 -13.50 3.27
C LYS A 193 -1.02 -12.36 2.44
#